data_65d86758d204787ec61db0a793ddc7c7
#
_entry.id   65d86758d204787ec61db0a793ddc7c7
#
_cell.length_a   1.000
_cell.length_b   1.000
_cell.length_c   1.000
_cell.angle_alpha   90.00
_cell.angle_beta   90.00
_cell.angle_gamma   90.00
#
_symmetry.space_group_name_H-M   'P 1'
#
loop_
_entity.id
_entity.type
_entity.pdbx_description
1 polymer ?
#
loop_
_entity_poly.entity_id
_entity_poly.type
_entity_poly.pdbx_seq_one_letter_code
_entity_poly.pdbx_strand_id
1 'polypeptide(L)'
;MDYNKHDLYELCVQSPKDLVPLLRAIHGNDPKVLGEDFAGTAAVSHLWVERDGCSAIAVDFDEETLARRGEHERIVKHLCDVRDVSDPCDVLFVGNFSIGYMHTRGELVEYLRHCRARLEASGGVFVCDTYGGESAYTLGGVHRAHPMPGGKLCRYTWEQHAADPTTGFVTNLIHFRVERAGVIEFELEDAFVYEWRLWSIPELRDAMEDAGFSDTQVYAKLADAVDEDGNAYVMPVEDGEEELEESFIVLVAGRV
;
A
#
# COMPACT_ATOMS: atom_id res chain seq x y z
N MET A 1 -23.51 11.32 -15.08
CA MET A 1 -22.11 10.85 -15.01
C MET A 1 -22.14 9.65 -14.11
N ASP A 2 -21.74 8.52 -14.61
CA ASP A 2 -21.62 7.32 -13.79
C ASP A 2 -20.29 7.45 -13.03
N TYR A 3 -20.35 7.50 -11.71
CA TYR A 3 -19.18 7.48 -10.87
C TYR A 3 -18.71 6.03 -10.77
N ASN A 4 -17.41 5.82 -10.94
CA ASN A 4 -16.81 4.49 -10.77
C ASN A 4 -16.09 4.40 -9.42
N LYS A 5 -16.25 3.28 -8.72
CA LYS A 5 -15.67 3.07 -7.39
C LYS A 5 -14.14 3.18 -7.37
N HIS A 6 -13.45 2.75 -8.44
CA HIS A 6 -11.99 2.81 -8.52
C HIS A 6 -11.48 4.24 -8.71
N ASP A 7 -12.20 5.09 -9.49
CA ASP A 7 -11.83 6.51 -9.65
C ASP A 7 -11.98 7.27 -8.32
N LEU A 8 -13.01 6.93 -7.55
CA LEU A 8 -13.22 7.47 -6.20
C LEU A 8 -12.16 6.96 -5.23
N TYR A 9 -11.75 5.70 -5.35
CA TYR A 9 -10.68 5.10 -4.54
C TYR A 9 -9.33 5.79 -4.79
N GLU A 10 -8.94 5.98 -6.05
CA GLU A 10 -7.71 6.70 -6.38
C GLU A 10 -7.70 8.14 -5.85
N LEU A 11 -8.85 8.82 -5.92
CA LEU A 11 -8.98 10.17 -5.39
C LEU A 11 -8.80 10.23 -3.86
N CYS A 12 -9.31 9.23 -3.14
CA CYS A 12 -9.47 9.32 -1.69
C CYS A 12 -8.41 8.55 -0.89
N VAL A 13 -7.89 7.47 -1.45
CA VAL A 13 -7.07 6.50 -0.71
C VAL A 13 -5.64 6.46 -1.19
N GLN A 14 -5.43 6.47 -2.51
CA GLN A 14 -4.13 6.21 -3.11
C GLN A 14 -3.49 7.50 -3.60
N SER A 15 -2.40 7.92 -2.92
CA SER A 15 -1.54 9.03 -3.36
C SER A 15 -0.17 8.53 -3.81
N PRO A 16 -0.02 8.05 -5.06
CA PRO A 16 1.27 7.56 -5.54
C PRO A 16 2.35 8.66 -5.57
N LYS A 17 1.94 9.95 -5.62
CA LYS A 17 2.85 11.10 -5.66
C LYS A 17 3.72 11.22 -4.43
N ASP A 18 3.18 10.89 -3.26
CA ASP A 18 3.94 10.94 -2.01
C ASP A 18 4.70 9.62 -1.79
N LEU A 19 4.11 8.51 -2.25
CA LEU A 19 4.62 7.17 -2.02
C LEU A 19 5.86 6.85 -2.88
N VAL A 20 5.86 7.19 -4.17
CA VAL A 20 6.98 6.86 -5.08
C VAL A 20 8.30 7.49 -4.64
N PRO A 21 8.38 8.79 -4.28
CA PRO A 21 9.60 9.36 -3.70
C PRO A 21 10.02 8.67 -2.40
N LEU A 22 9.06 8.30 -1.55
CA LEU A 22 9.31 7.61 -0.28
C LEU A 22 9.94 6.23 -0.50
N LEU A 23 9.39 5.42 -1.41
CA LEU A 23 9.95 4.10 -1.76
C LEU A 23 11.38 4.20 -2.29
N ARG A 24 11.68 5.23 -3.11
CA ARG A 24 13.03 5.50 -3.60
C ARG A 24 13.98 5.87 -2.47
N ALA A 25 13.54 6.71 -1.54
CA ALA A 25 14.33 7.12 -0.38
C ALA A 25 14.59 5.94 0.57
N ILE A 26 13.60 5.09 0.82
CA ILE A 26 13.76 3.86 1.62
C ILE A 26 14.80 2.93 0.97
N HIS A 27 14.80 2.76 -0.35
CA HIS A 27 15.82 1.96 -1.03
C HIS A 27 17.24 2.57 -0.86
N GLY A 28 17.37 3.90 -0.90
CA GLY A 28 18.59 4.64 -0.61
C GLY A 28 19.62 4.72 -1.76
N ASN A 29 19.38 4.02 -2.88
CA ASN A 29 20.16 4.08 -4.10
C ASN A 29 19.27 4.55 -5.27
N ASP A 30 19.62 4.22 -6.51
CA ASP A 30 18.84 4.57 -7.70
C ASP A 30 18.08 3.36 -8.27
N PRO A 31 17.00 2.89 -7.59
CA PRO A 31 16.24 1.72 -8.03
C PRO A 31 15.56 1.97 -9.37
N LYS A 32 15.57 0.95 -10.25
CA LYS A 32 15.01 1.03 -11.60
C LYS A 32 13.72 0.24 -11.74
N VAL A 33 13.64 -0.93 -11.13
CA VAL A 33 12.52 -1.87 -11.28
C VAL A 33 11.68 -1.91 -10.02
N LEU A 34 10.41 -1.51 -10.13
CA LEU A 34 9.41 -1.67 -9.08
C LEU A 34 8.63 -2.96 -9.32
N GLY A 35 8.49 -3.79 -8.27
CA GLY A 35 7.44 -4.78 -8.15
C GLY A 35 6.30 -4.19 -7.32
N GLU A 36 5.08 -4.15 -7.85
CA GLU A 36 3.86 -3.73 -7.14
C GLU A 36 2.93 -4.92 -7.06
N ASP A 37 2.94 -5.62 -5.93
CA ASP A 37 2.03 -6.73 -5.67
C ASP A 37 0.72 -6.20 -5.07
N PHE A 38 -0.42 -6.83 -5.40
CA PHE A 38 -1.77 -6.31 -5.12
C PHE A 38 -1.96 -4.92 -5.73
N ALA A 39 -1.53 -4.77 -6.98
CA ALA A 39 -1.34 -3.49 -7.64
C ALA A 39 -2.64 -2.69 -7.88
N GLY A 40 -3.80 -3.36 -7.84
CA GLY A 40 -5.06 -2.71 -8.17
C GLY A 40 -5.01 -2.09 -9.57
N THR A 41 -5.15 -0.76 -9.65
CA THR A 41 -5.07 -0.04 -10.93
C THR A 41 -3.63 0.20 -11.41
N ALA A 42 -2.62 -0.30 -10.71
CA ALA A 42 -1.19 -0.08 -10.96
C ALA A 42 -0.79 1.41 -10.94
N ALA A 43 -1.43 2.21 -10.07
CA ALA A 43 -1.20 3.65 -10.02
C ALA A 43 0.23 4.00 -9.60
N VAL A 44 0.82 3.24 -8.68
CA VAL A 44 2.21 3.42 -8.23
C VAL A 44 3.17 3.06 -9.36
N SER A 45 2.94 1.94 -10.05
CA SER A 45 3.72 1.52 -11.23
C SER A 45 3.71 2.56 -12.34
N HIS A 46 2.56 3.16 -12.63
CA HIS A 46 2.47 4.21 -13.65
C HIS A 46 3.28 5.46 -13.28
N LEU A 47 3.24 5.91 -12.03
CA LEU A 47 4.05 7.03 -11.60
C LEU A 47 5.55 6.68 -11.52
N TRP A 48 5.88 5.45 -11.12
CA TRP A 48 7.26 4.98 -11.05
C TRP A 48 7.99 5.08 -12.38
N VAL A 49 7.32 4.70 -13.48
CA VAL A 49 7.90 4.71 -14.82
C VAL A 49 7.92 6.09 -15.49
N GLU A 50 7.36 7.14 -14.89
CA GLU A 50 7.52 8.51 -15.38
C GLU A 50 9.01 8.94 -15.38
N ARG A 51 9.82 8.37 -14.46
CA ARG A 51 11.26 8.58 -14.47
C ARG A 51 11.91 7.74 -15.57
N ASP A 52 12.79 8.37 -16.36
CA ASP A 52 13.50 7.69 -17.44
C ASP A 52 14.37 6.51 -16.96
N GLY A 53 14.36 5.44 -17.75
CA GLY A 53 15.10 4.22 -17.46
C GLY A 53 14.51 3.36 -16.36
N CYS A 54 13.30 3.69 -15.85
CA CYS A 54 12.58 2.87 -14.88
C CYS A 54 11.53 2.00 -15.55
N SER A 55 11.27 0.84 -14.95
CA SER A 55 10.21 -0.11 -15.33
C SER A 55 9.47 -0.62 -14.10
N ALA A 56 8.34 -1.26 -14.32
CA ALA A 56 7.55 -1.82 -13.23
C ALA A 56 6.93 -3.16 -13.61
N ILE A 57 6.64 -3.96 -12.59
CA ILE A 57 5.93 -5.24 -12.64
C ILE A 57 4.72 -5.07 -11.72
N ALA A 58 3.51 -5.02 -12.28
CA ALA A 58 2.27 -4.86 -11.54
C ALA A 58 1.52 -6.19 -11.52
N VAL A 59 1.19 -6.67 -10.34
CA VAL A 59 0.53 -7.97 -10.16
C VAL A 59 -0.78 -7.78 -9.43
N ASP A 60 -1.88 -8.23 -10.03
CA ASP A 60 -3.19 -8.30 -9.38
C ASP A 60 -4.00 -9.45 -9.98
N PHE A 61 -4.95 -10.01 -9.24
CA PHE A 61 -5.84 -11.04 -9.76
C PHE A 61 -7.18 -10.49 -10.28
N ASP A 62 -7.47 -9.19 -10.05
CA ASP A 62 -8.68 -8.53 -10.55
C ASP A 62 -8.43 -7.89 -11.92
N GLU A 63 -8.95 -8.56 -12.96
CA GLU A 63 -8.80 -8.14 -14.37
C GLU A 63 -9.38 -6.74 -14.62
N GLU A 64 -10.57 -6.46 -14.09
CA GLU A 64 -11.24 -5.18 -14.31
C GLU A 64 -10.40 -4.03 -13.74
N THR A 65 -9.88 -4.21 -12.54
CA THR A 65 -9.07 -3.21 -11.86
C THR A 65 -7.73 -3.02 -12.54
N LEU A 66 -7.02 -4.10 -12.86
CA LEU A 66 -5.68 -4.05 -13.47
C LEU A 66 -5.69 -3.46 -14.90
N ALA A 67 -6.78 -3.65 -15.63
CA ALA A 67 -6.92 -3.12 -16.99
C ALA A 67 -7.22 -1.60 -17.06
N ARG A 68 -7.64 -0.96 -15.94
CA ARG A 68 -8.18 0.41 -15.97
C ARG A 68 -7.22 1.48 -16.49
N ARG A 69 -5.95 1.41 -16.17
CA ARG A 69 -4.94 2.41 -16.62
C ARG A 69 -4.34 2.10 -18.00
N GLY A 70 -4.87 1.09 -18.70
CA GLY A 70 -4.34 0.69 -20.02
C GLY A 70 -2.93 0.10 -19.95
N GLU A 71 -2.35 -0.10 -21.13
CA GLU A 71 -1.00 -0.66 -21.29
C GLU A 71 0.05 0.44 -21.30
N HIS A 72 1.26 0.12 -20.82
CA HIS A 72 2.43 0.98 -20.87
C HIS A 72 3.67 0.14 -21.20
N GLU A 73 4.51 0.58 -22.14
CA GLU A 73 5.65 -0.19 -22.66
C GLU A 73 6.69 -0.60 -21.59
N ARG A 74 6.74 0.14 -20.48
CA ARG A 74 7.68 -0.10 -19.36
C ARG A 74 7.00 -0.73 -18.13
N ILE A 75 5.74 -1.17 -18.25
CA ILE A 75 5.01 -1.86 -17.19
C ILE A 75 4.60 -3.24 -17.69
N VAL A 76 5.05 -4.28 -17.01
CA VAL A 76 4.57 -5.66 -17.22
C VAL A 76 3.44 -5.90 -16.23
N LYS A 77 2.26 -6.25 -16.73
CA LYS A 77 1.10 -6.59 -15.91
C LYS A 77 0.89 -8.09 -15.87
N HIS A 78 0.78 -8.65 -14.67
CA HIS A 78 0.45 -10.05 -14.46
C HIS A 78 -0.93 -10.17 -13.82
N LEU A 79 -1.86 -10.82 -14.51
CA LEU A 79 -3.19 -11.16 -14.01
C LEU A 79 -3.13 -12.55 -13.36
N CYS A 80 -2.64 -12.62 -12.12
CA CYS A 80 -2.47 -13.87 -11.39
C CYS A 80 -2.29 -13.62 -9.89
N ASP A 81 -2.12 -14.68 -9.11
CA ASP A 81 -1.71 -14.57 -7.71
C ASP A 81 -0.28 -14.02 -7.63
N VAL A 82 -0.01 -13.15 -6.66
CA VAL A 82 1.30 -12.53 -6.42
C VAL A 82 2.42 -13.56 -6.18
N ARG A 83 2.06 -14.76 -5.74
CA ARG A 83 2.97 -15.88 -5.49
C ARG A 83 3.42 -16.63 -6.76
N ASP A 84 2.77 -16.34 -7.89
CA ASP A 84 3.08 -16.98 -9.18
C ASP A 84 4.08 -16.18 -10.02
N VAL A 85 4.48 -14.98 -9.59
CA VAL A 85 5.37 -14.07 -10.31
C VAL A 85 6.78 -14.12 -9.72
N SER A 86 7.77 -14.40 -10.57
CA SER A 86 9.18 -14.51 -10.15
C SER A 86 10.09 -13.44 -10.77
N ASP A 87 9.53 -12.46 -11.47
CA ASP A 87 10.28 -11.39 -12.09
C ASP A 87 11.09 -10.59 -11.04
N PRO A 88 12.40 -10.37 -11.25
CA PRO A 88 13.24 -9.66 -10.30
C PRO A 88 12.93 -8.17 -10.28
N CYS A 89 13.09 -7.55 -9.11
CA CYS A 89 12.90 -6.11 -8.93
C CYS A 89 13.89 -5.54 -7.91
N ASP A 90 13.99 -4.20 -7.85
CA ASP A 90 14.84 -3.50 -6.88
C ASP A 90 14.05 -3.11 -5.63
N VAL A 91 12.79 -2.73 -5.82
CA VAL A 91 11.83 -2.46 -4.76
C VAL A 91 10.61 -3.33 -4.99
N LEU A 92 10.17 -4.06 -3.97
CA LEU A 92 8.90 -4.77 -4.00
C LEU A 92 7.96 -4.17 -2.96
N PHE A 93 6.84 -3.63 -3.45
CA PHE A 93 5.88 -2.91 -2.62
C PHE A 93 4.55 -3.64 -2.52
N VAL A 94 4.03 -3.71 -1.30
CA VAL A 94 2.69 -4.20 -0.95
C VAL A 94 1.98 -3.13 -0.15
N GLY A 95 1.08 -2.41 -0.80
CA GLY A 95 0.40 -1.28 -0.20
C GLY A 95 -1.05 -1.53 0.20
N ASN A 96 -1.63 -0.49 0.81
CA ASN A 96 -3.03 -0.47 1.23
C ASN A 96 -3.42 -1.64 2.14
N PHE A 97 -2.50 -2.04 3.01
CA PHE A 97 -2.64 -3.13 3.99
C PHE A 97 -2.86 -4.52 3.38
N SER A 98 -2.56 -4.68 2.08
CA SER A 98 -2.78 -5.95 1.36
C SER A 98 -1.94 -7.12 1.89
N ILE A 99 -0.87 -6.84 2.65
CA ILE A 99 -0.15 -7.89 3.41
C ILE A 99 -1.08 -8.68 4.34
N GLY A 100 -2.20 -8.08 4.75
CA GLY A 100 -3.24 -8.70 5.56
C GLY A 100 -3.98 -9.87 4.90
N TYR A 101 -3.85 -10.06 3.59
CA TYR A 101 -4.38 -11.24 2.91
C TYR A 101 -3.58 -12.52 3.21
N MET A 102 -2.40 -12.41 3.78
CA MET A 102 -1.67 -13.54 4.37
C MET A 102 -2.30 -13.82 5.75
N HIS A 103 -3.27 -14.71 5.82
CA HIS A 103 -4.09 -14.93 7.01
C HIS A 103 -3.38 -15.73 8.10
N THR A 104 -2.37 -16.51 7.75
CA THR A 104 -1.57 -17.27 8.71
C THR A 104 -0.10 -16.84 8.68
N ARG A 105 0.60 -17.03 9.82
CA ARG A 105 2.03 -16.75 9.86
C ARG A 105 2.83 -17.59 8.85
N GLY A 106 2.39 -18.83 8.61
CA GLY A 106 3.02 -19.70 7.61
C GLY A 106 2.94 -19.11 6.20
N GLU A 107 1.75 -18.67 5.78
CA GLU A 107 1.53 -18.00 4.49
C GLU A 107 2.34 -16.70 4.39
N LEU A 108 2.38 -15.90 5.46
CA LEU A 108 3.16 -14.66 5.50
C LEU A 108 4.65 -14.93 5.27
N VAL A 109 5.23 -15.86 6.02
CA VAL A 109 6.67 -16.19 5.89
C VAL A 109 6.99 -16.81 4.53
N GLU A 110 6.11 -17.65 3.97
CA GLU A 110 6.28 -18.23 2.64
C GLU A 110 6.23 -17.13 1.55
N TYR A 111 5.26 -16.23 1.63
CA TYR A 111 5.16 -15.08 0.73
C TYR A 111 6.40 -14.17 0.84
N LEU A 112 6.84 -13.86 2.05
CA LEU A 112 8.04 -13.03 2.25
C LEU A 112 9.32 -13.69 1.72
N ARG A 113 9.46 -15.02 1.80
CA ARG A 113 10.56 -15.76 1.15
C ARG A 113 10.49 -15.63 -0.37
N HIS A 114 9.30 -15.71 -0.93
CA HIS A 114 9.07 -15.50 -2.36
C HIS A 114 9.46 -14.05 -2.77
N CYS A 115 9.02 -13.05 -2.02
CA CYS A 115 9.40 -11.65 -2.25
C CYS A 115 10.92 -11.46 -2.18
N ARG A 116 11.57 -12.05 -1.15
CA ARG A 116 13.02 -11.97 -0.98
C ARG A 116 13.76 -12.54 -2.19
N ALA A 117 13.31 -13.66 -2.75
CA ALA A 117 13.94 -14.28 -3.92
C ALA A 117 13.87 -13.35 -5.16
N ARG A 118 12.82 -12.56 -5.32
CA ARG A 118 12.69 -11.57 -6.40
C ARG A 118 13.62 -10.37 -6.23
N LEU A 119 14.06 -10.09 -5.01
CA LEU A 119 14.95 -8.97 -4.64
C LEU A 119 16.42 -9.36 -4.57
N GLU A 120 16.75 -10.67 -4.51
CA GLU A 120 18.09 -11.17 -4.20
C GLU A 120 19.16 -10.71 -5.20
N ALA A 121 18.82 -10.65 -6.48
CA ALA A 121 19.77 -10.29 -7.53
C ALA A 121 20.20 -8.80 -7.48
N SER A 122 19.35 -7.92 -6.97
CA SER A 122 19.58 -6.48 -6.88
C SER A 122 20.09 -6.03 -5.50
N GLY A 123 19.98 -6.88 -4.47
CA GLY A 123 20.14 -6.45 -3.08
C GLY A 123 19.06 -5.45 -2.69
N GLY A 124 17.83 -5.68 -3.14
CA GLY A 124 16.72 -4.76 -3.08
C GLY A 124 16.01 -4.72 -1.73
N VAL A 125 14.87 -4.03 -1.70
CA VAL A 125 14.07 -3.82 -0.49
C VAL A 125 12.61 -4.23 -0.71
N PHE A 126 12.07 -5.00 0.24
CA PHE A 126 10.64 -5.22 0.40
C PHE A 126 10.04 -4.14 1.27
N VAL A 127 8.87 -3.60 0.92
CA VAL A 127 8.15 -2.61 1.71
C VAL A 127 6.67 -2.95 1.74
N CYS A 128 6.08 -3.02 2.94
CA CYS A 128 4.63 -3.09 3.09
C CYS A 128 4.14 -2.08 4.12
N ASP A 129 2.87 -1.67 4.03
CA ASP A 129 2.26 -0.86 5.07
C ASP A 129 1.43 -1.69 6.06
N THR A 130 1.34 -1.18 7.28
CA THR A 130 0.42 -1.66 8.32
C THR A 130 -0.06 -0.49 9.17
N TYR A 131 -1.14 -0.71 9.91
CA TYR A 131 -1.64 0.25 10.88
C TYR A 131 -1.70 -0.37 12.28
N GLY A 132 -1.75 0.49 13.28
CA GLY A 132 -1.76 0.03 14.68
C GLY A 132 -2.13 1.13 15.65
N GLY A 133 -1.88 0.88 16.93
CA GLY A 133 -2.20 1.76 18.03
C GLY A 133 -3.61 1.52 18.58
N GLU A 134 -4.18 2.51 19.30
CA GLU A 134 -5.45 2.37 20.01
C GLU A 134 -6.63 2.03 19.09
N SER A 135 -6.62 2.53 17.85
CA SER A 135 -7.68 2.27 16.88
C SER A 135 -7.61 0.92 16.18
N ALA A 136 -6.52 0.15 16.36
CA ALA A 136 -6.27 -1.09 15.64
C ALA A 136 -7.43 -2.09 15.66
N TYR A 137 -8.11 -2.19 16.81
CA TYR A 137 -9.28 -3.08 16.99
C TYR A 137 -10.53 -2.33 17.44
N THR A 138 -10.55 -0.99 17.28
CA THR A 138 -11.71 -0.17 17.64
C THR A 138 -12.69 -0.12 16.47
N LEU A 139 -13.94 -0.53 16.70
CA LEU A 139 -14.98 -0.43 15.68
C LEU A 139 -15.38 1.02 15.43
N GLY A 140 -15.65 1.36 14.19
CA GLY A 140 -16.08 2.70 13.80
C GLY A 140 -15.46 3.17 12.49
N GLY A 141 -15.73 4.40 12.12
CA GLY A 141 -15.36 4.95 10.83
C GLY A 141 -14.50 6.20 10.90
N VAL A 142 -13.57 6.31 9.95
CA VAL A 142 -12.83 7.53 9.64
C VAL A 142 -13.44 8.19 8.41
N HIS A 143 -13.79 9.47 8.53
CA HIS A 143 -14.46 10.22 7.47
C HIS A 143 -13.53 11.30 6.90
N ARG A 144 -13.41 11.37 5.59
CA ARG A 144 -12.67 12.42 4.89
C ARG A 144 -13.52 13.00 3.77
N ALA A 145 -13.22 14.23 3.36
CA ALA A 145 -13.90 14.90 2.25
C ALA A 145 -12.85 15.38 1.25
N HIS A 146 -13.00 14.99 0.00
CA HIS A 146 -12.08 15.31 -1.08
C HIS A 146 -12.78 16.19 -2.11
N PRO A 147 -12.22 17.37 -2.44
CA PRO A 147 -12.77 18.23 -3.49
C PRO A 147 -12.75 17.54 -4.86
N MET A 148 -13.83 17.70 -5.61
CA MET A 148 -13.98 17.23 -6.98
C MET A 148 -14.30 18.39 -7.93
N PRO A 149 -14.04 18.26 -9.24
CA PRO A 149 -14.41 19.25 -10.23
C PRO A 149 -15.91 19.61 -10.18
N GLY A 150 -16.23 20.87 -10.49
CA GLY A 150 -17.61 21.35 -10.54
C GLY A 150 -18.26 21.62 -9.18
N GLY A 151 -17.45 21.89 -8.15
CA GLY A 151 -17.93 22.22 -6.80
C GLY A 151 -18.56 21.05 -6.06
N LYS A 152 -18.16 19.83 -6.41
CA LYS A 152 -18.57 18.59 -5.74
C LYS A 152 -17.56 18.22 -4.64
N LEU A 153 -18.03 17.39 -3.71
CA LEU A 153 -17.23 16.74 -2.67
C LEU A 153 -17.45 15.23 -2.74
N CYS A 154 -16.36 14.47 -2.75
CA CYS A 154 -16.40 13.04 -2.45
C CYS A 154 -16.20 12.85 -0.94
N ARG A 155 -17.20 12.33 -0.26
CA ARG A 155 -17.06 11.89 1.12
C ARG A 155 -16.65 10.41 1.10
N TYR A 156 -15.50 10.18 1.64
CA TYR A 156 -14.92 8.87 1.84
C TYR A 156 -15.12 8.46 3.28
N THR A 157 -15.54 7.24 3.50
CA THR A 157 -15.59 6.60 4.81
C THR A 157 -14.82 5.29 4.75
N TRP A 158 -13.84 5.13 5.65
CA TRP A 158 -13.23 3.86 5.97
C TRP A 158 -13.80 3.39 7.30
N GLU A 159 -14.49 2.25 7.30
CA GLU A 159 -15.14 1.67 8.46
C GLU A 159 -14.44 0.39 8.87
N GLN A 160 -13.99 0.29 10.12
CA GLN A 160 -13.64 -0.97 10.74
C GLN A 160 -14.93 -1.61 11.29
N HIS A 161 -15.51 -2.48 10.49
CA HIS A 161 -16.80 -3.11 10.72
C HIS A 161 -16.73 -4.23 11.76
N ALA A 162 -15.69 -5.04 11.71
CA ALA A 162 -15.41 -6.10 12.66
C ALA A 162 -13.93 -6.18 13.00
N ALA A 163 -13.61 -6.55 14.24
CA ALA A 163 -12.25 -6.71 14.69
C ALA A 163 -12.20 -7.71 15.85
N ASP A 164 -11.31 -8.71 15.74
CA ASP A 164 -11.08 -9.71 16.78
C ASP A 164 -9.59 -9.69 17.21
N PRO A 165 -9.28 -9.11 18.37
CA PRO A 165 -7.90 -9.02 18.84
C PRO A 165 -7.31 -10.39 19.25
N THR A 166 -8.11 -11.44 19.36
CA THR A 166 -7.60 -12.78 19.71
C THR A 166 -7.06 -13.53 18.51
N THR A 167 -7.53 -13.20 17.32
CA THR A 167 -7.10 -13.80 16.06
C THR A 167 -6.35 -12.84 15.16
N GLY A 168 -6.50 -11.53 15.40
CA GLY A 168 -5.99 -10.48 14.54
C GLY A 168 -6.85 -10.21 13.31
N PHE A 169 -7.98 -10.91 13.10
CA PHE A 169 -8.85 -10.68 11.96
C PHE A 169 -9.65 -9.38 12.10
N VAL A 170 -9.69 -8.64 11.00
CA VAL A 170 -10.47 -7.40 10.86
C VAL A 170 -11.25 -7.43 9.56
N THR A 171 -12.44 -6.81 9.57
CA THR A 171 -13.22 -6.54 8.36
C THR A 171 -13.35 -5.04 8.20
N ASN A 172 -12.83 -4.52 7.09
CA ASN A 172 -12.87 -3.10 6.77
C ASN A 172 -13.73 -2.85 5.54
N LEU A 173 -14.52 -1.79 5.57
CA LEU A 173 -15.42 -1.38 4.51
C LEU A 173 -15.02 0.01 4.01
N ILE A 174 -15.19 0.25 2.72
CA ILE A 174 -15.05 1.58 2.13
C ILE A 174 -16.38 1.98 1.52
N HIS A 175 -16.81 3.21 1.86
CA HIS A 175 -18.02 3.82 1.32
C HIS A 175 -17.69 5.16 0.67
N PHE A 176 -18.43 5.49 -0.38
CA PHE A 176 -18.31 6.76 -1.07
C PHE A 176 -19.67 7.45 -1.17
N ARG A 177 -19.66 8.76 -0.99
CA ARG A 177 -20.81 9.62 -1.26
C ARG A 177 -20.32 10.86 -2.01
N VAL A 178 -20.92 11.16 -3.17
CA VAL A 178 -20.64 12.40 -3.91
C VAL A 178 -21.80 13.35 -3.71
N GLU A 179 -21.48 14.54 -3.25
CA GLU A 179 -22.46 15.61 -2.99
C GLU A 179 -22.07 16.91 -3.66
N ARG A 180 -23.09 17.75 -3.96
CA ARG A 180 -22.94 19.12 -4.43
C ARG A 180 -23.90 20.02 -3.68
N ALA A 181 -23.38 21.08 -3.07
CA ALA A 181 -24.18 22.04 -2.29
C ALA A 181 -25.10 21.35 -1.25
N GLY A 182 -24.65 20.27 -0.64
CA GLY A 182 -25.40 19.49 0.36
C GLY A 182 -26.43 18.50 -0.21
N VAL A 183 -26.53 18.38 -1.54
CA VAL A 183 -27.38 17.40 -2.20
C VAL A 183 -26.54 16.19 -2.62
N ILE A 184 -26.96 14.99 -2.22
CA ILE A 184 -26.32 13.73 -2.59
C ILE A 184 -26.66 13.43 -4.06
N GLU A 185 -25.62 13.35 -4.91
CA GLU A 185 -25.75 12.98 -6.33
C GLU A 185 -25.47 11.48 -6.55
N PHE A 186 -24.67 10.85 -5.69
CA PHE A 186 -24.31 9.45 -5.77
C PHE A 186 -23.92 8.93 -4.39
N GLU A 187 -24.27 7.69 -4.09
CA GLU A 187 -23.86 6.98 -2.88
C GLU A 187 -23.58 5.51 -3.21
N LEU A 188 -22.48 5.02 -2.68
CA LEU A 188 -22.07 3.63 -2.82
C LEU A 188 -21.59 3.13 -1.46
N GLU A 189 -22.41 2.33 -0.81
CA GLU A 189 -22.07 1.61 0.41
C GLU A 189 -21.32 0.34 0.04
N ASP A 190 -20.41 -0.10 0.92
CA ASP A 190 -19.61 -1.32 0.77
C ASP A 190 -18.91 -1.41 -0.60
N ALA A 191 -18.42 -0.27 -1.10
CA ALA A 191 -17.73 -0.20 -2.39
C ALA A 191 -16.56 -1.19 -2.46
N PHE A 192 -15.89 -1.37 -1.33
CA PHE A 192 -14.86 -2.38 -1.11
C PHE A 192 -15.03 -2.99 0.27
N VAL A 193 -14.83 -4.30 0.34
CA VAL A 193 -14.85 -5.10 1.57
C VAL A 193 -13.51 -5.82 1.68
N TYR A 194 -12.84 -5.65 2.79
CA TYR A 194 -11.54 -6.24 3.05
C TYR A 194 -11.61 -7.13 4.29
N GLU A 195 -11.23 -8.39 4.13
CA GLU A 195 -11.07 -9.35 5.23
C GLU A 195 -9.59 -9.62 5.39
N TRP A 196 -8.96 -8.95 6.37
CA TRP A 196 -7.53 -9.02 6.61
C TRP A 196 -7.21 -9.63 7.98
N ARG A 197 -6.01 -10.17 8.09
CA ARG A 197 -5.33 -10.28 9.36
C ARG A 197 -4.46 -9.03 9.54
N LEU A 198 -4.73 -8.29 10.61
CA LEU A 198 -3.90 -7.17 11.00
C LEU A 198 -2.59 -7.70 11.61
N TRP A 199 -1.49 -7.45 10.94
CA TRP A 199 -0.16 -7.80 11.39
C TRP A 199 0.46 -6.62 12.11
N SER A 200 0.92 -6.82 13.36
CA SER A 200 1.68 -5.82 14.10
C SER A 200 3.10 -5.66 13.54
N ILE A 201 3.72 -4.52 13.84
CA ILE A 201 5.11 -4.25 13.44
C ILE A 201 6.05 -5.39 13.89
N PRO A 202 6.06 -5.85 15.17
CA PRO A 202 6.91 -6.96 15.59
C PRO A 202 6.65 -8.25 14.81
N GLU A 203 5.39 -8.62 14.58
CA GLU A 203 5.06 -9.85 13.81
C GLU A 203 5.59 -9.78 12.38
N LEU A 204 5.51 -8.61 11.71
CA LEU A 204 6.05 -8.41 10.36
C LEU A 204 7.57 -8.51 10.37
N ARG A 205 8.26 -7.86 11.31
CA ARG A 205 9.72 -7.93 11.44
C ARG A 205 10.20 -9.35 11.70
N ASP A 206 9.60 -10.06 12.66
CA ASP A 206 9.93 -11.46 12.96
C ASP A 206 9.68 -12.37 11.75
N ALA A 207 8.60 -12.14 10.99
CA ALA A 207 8.31 -12.90 9.78
C ALA A 207 9.31 -12.62 8.64
N MET A 208 9.76 -11.38 8.49
CA MET A 208 10.81 -11.00 7.55
C MET A 208 12.16 -11.65 7.92
N GLU A 209 12.53 -11.65 9.21
CA GLU A 209 13.73 -12.33 9.71
C GLU A 209 13.66 -13.82 9.42
N ASP A 210 12.55 -14.51 9.71
CA ASP A 210 12.34 -15.93 9.40
C ASP A 210 12.34 -16.22 7.89
N ALA A 211 11.98 -15.23 7.07
CA ALA A 211 12.06 -15.31 5.61
C ALA A 211 13.48 -15.09 5.08
N GLY A 212 14.42 -14.65 5.95
CA GLY A 212 15.83 -14.46 5.64
C GLY A 212 16.22 -13.05 5.19
N PHE A 213 15.40 -12.04 5.44
CA PHE A 213 15.83 -10.64 5.29
C PHE A 213 16.92 -10.31 6.31
N SER A 214 17.93 -9.55 5.88
CA SER A 214 19.13 -9.27 6.68
C SER A 214 18.94 -8.13 7.69
N ASP A 215 18.01 -7.22 7.40
CA ASP A 215 17.70 -6.04 8.22
C ASP A 215 16.23 -5.64 8.03
N THR A 216 15.62 -5.13 9.09
CA THR A 216 14.25 -4.64 9.06
C THR A 216 14.15 -3.26 9.68
N GLN A 217 13.48 -2.35 9.01
CA GLN A 217 13.33 -0.95 9.41
C GLN A 217 11.86 -0.53 9.32
N VAL A 218 11.48 0.44 10.15
CA VAL A 218 10.13 1.03 10.16
C VAL A 218 10.24 2.49 9.77
N TYR A 219 9.34 2.95 8.92
CA TYR A 219 9.31 4.34 8.45
C TYR A 219 7.92 4.93 8.64
N ALA A 220 7.85 6.23 8.93
CA ALA A 220 6.61 6.98 8.86
C ALA A 220 6.07 6.95 7.42
N LYS A 221 4.76 7.10 7.24
CA LYS A 221 4.12 7.15 5.90
C LYS A 221 4.35 8.48 5.18
N LEU A 222 4.91 9.47 5.86
CA LEU A 222 5.31 10.77 5.29
C LEU A 222 6.82 10.89 5.34
N ALA A 223 7.40 11.54 4.36
CA ALA A 223 8.82 11.86 4.35
C ALA A 223 9.16 12.91 5.41
N ASP A 224 10.34 12.80 6.03
CA ASP A 224 10.84 13.77 7.00
C ASP A 224 11.16 15.12 6.36
N ALA A 225 11.60 15.08 5.10
CA ALA A 225 11.85 16.27 4.29
C ALA A 225 11.69 15.95 2.80
N VAL A 226 11.41 16.98 2.01
CA VAL A 226 11.38 16.92 0.54
C VAL A 226 12.17 18.12 0.03
N ASP A 227 13.14 17.90 -0.89
CA ASP A 227 13.92 18.96 -1.49
C ASP A 227 13.16 19.68 -2.63
N GLU A 228 13.81 20.73 -3.19
CA GLU A 228 13.26 21.54 -4.29
C GLU A 228 13.02 20.72 -5.58
N ASP A 229 13.74 19.61 -5.75
CA ASP A 229 13.63 18.70 -6.90
C ASP A 229 12.57 17.59 -6.66
N GLY A 230 11.95 17.54 -5.47
CA GLY A 230 10.94 16.57 -5.10
C GLY A 230 11.50 15.24 -4.59
N ASN A 231 12.79 15.16 -4.25
CA ASN A 231 13.34 13.97 -3.62
C ASN A 231 12.96 13.94 -2.14
N ALA A 232 12.46 12.79 -1.70
CA ALA A 232 12.13 12.56 -0.30
C ALA A 232 13.36 12.11 0.49
N TYR A 233 13.41 12.54 1.73
CA TYR A 233 14.39 12.08 2.74
C TYR A 233 13.61 11.43 3.86
N VAL A 234 14.08 10.25 4.28
CA VAL A 234 13.43 9.46 5.32
C VAL A 234 14.47 8.91 6.28
N MET A 235 14.09 8.87 7.55
CA MET A 235 14.84 8.19 8.60
C MET A 235 13.97 7.08 9.18
N PRO A 236 14.55 5.92 9.53
CA PRO A 236 13.81 4.91 10.27
C PRO A 236 13.31 5.47 11.61
N VAL A 237 12.10 5.08 12.00
CA VAL A 237 11.60 5.29 13.37
C VAL A 237 12.50 4.45 14.28
N GLU A 238 13.27 5.10 15.15
CA GLU A 238 14.19 4.43 16.06
C GLU A 238 13.44 3.95 17.31
N ASP A 239 13.83 2.78 17.83
CA ASP A 239 13.23 2.20 19.02
C ASP A 239 13.41 3.18 20.21
N GLY A 240 12.34 3.87 20.58
CA GLY A 240 12.24 4.72 21.77
C GLY A 240 12.64 6.19 21.60
N GLU A 241 13.00 6.68 20.41
CA GLU A 241 13.30 8.10 20.16
C GLU A 241 12.12 8.86 19.53
N GLU A 242 11.29 8.22 18.70
CA GLU A 242 10.03 8.77 18.22
C GLU A 242 8.86 7.93 18.75
N GLU A 243 7.95 8.59 19.46
CA GLU A 243 6.68 7.98 19.83
C GLU A 243 5.78 7.96 18.59
N LEU A 244 5.36 6.76 18.18
CA LEU A 244 4.27 6.65 17.22
C LEU A 244 3.01 7.30 17.81
N GLU A 245 2.22 7.94 16.97
CA GLU A 245 0.93 8.48 17.38
C GLU A 245 0.05 7.39 18.01
N GLU A 246 -0.94 7.78 18.83
CA GLU A 246 -1.91 6.84 19.43
C GLU A 246 -2.54 5.89 18.40
N SER A 247 -2.67 6.35 17.16
CA SER A 247 -3.07 5.55 16.00
C SER A 247 -2.18 5.91 14.82
N PHE A 248 -1.53 4.93 14.24
CA PHE A 248 -0.49 5.14 13.24
C PHE A 248 -0.68 4.26 11.99
N ILE A 249 -0.12 4.72 10.88
CA ILE A 249 0.17 3.93 9.69
C ILE A 249 1.67 4.07 9.43
N VAL A 250 2.34 2.94 9.25
CA VAL A 250 3.79 2.89 9.00
C VAL A 250 4.10 2.02 7.78
N LEU A 251 5.31 2.21 7.25
CA LEU A 251 5.92 1.30 6.29
C LEU A 251 6.93 0.42 7.03
N VAL A 252 6.84 -0.88 6.84
CA VAL A 252 7.82 -1.86 7.33
C VAL A 252 8.61 -2.36 6.15
N ALA A 253 9.92 -2.18 6.23
CA ALA A 253 10.86 -2.53 5.17
C ALA A 253 11.77 -3.69 5.59
N GLY A 254 12.05 -4.62 4.66
CA GLY A 254 13.02 -5.69 4.83
C GLY A 254 14.07 -5.64 3.72
N ARG A 255 15.37 -5.71 4.06
CA ARG A 255 16.50 -5.70 3.11
C ARG A 255 17.05 -7.09 2.89
N VAL A 256 17.46 -7.37 1.66
CA VAL A 256 18.10 -8.65 1.28
C VAL A 256 19.59 -8.64 1.61
#